data_258900f75eeb7d0239026ba28b4c97b8
#
_entry.id   258900f75eeb7d0239026ba28b4c97b8
#
_cell.length_a   1.000
_cell.length_b   1.000
_cell.length_c   1.000
_cell.angle_alpha   90.00
_cell.angle_beta   90.00
_cell.angle_gamma   90.00
#
_symmetry.space_group_name_H-M   'P 1'
#
loop_
_entity.id
_entity.type
_entity.pdbx_description
1 polymer ?
#
loop_
_entity_poly.entity_id
_entity_poly.type
_entity_poly.pdbx_seq_one_letter_code
_entity_poly.pdbx_strand_id
1 'polypeptide(L)'
;PSEGQPPMSEPSDRPWLERDRRPPGVSDQTVEAVGKFDEALEWIERARGHLYDFHQMMGHADALIGEAADQLRDAGHQDQAQRIETELVGRNALEGRWSFQIVEEYDAIYWSVVRSASDELRKQLVGGRHHVFESEMKEDRRTHGARFHEQRPDDI
;
A
#
# COMPACT_ATOMS: atom_id res chain seq x y z
N PRO A 1 -32.81 -41.05 8.50
CA PRO A 1 -31.65 -40.79 9.31
C PRO A 1 -31.15 -39.40 8.97
N SER A 2 -31.41 -38.44 9.87
CA SER A 2 -30.94 -37.08 9.78
C SER A 2 -29.45 -37.06 10.17
N GLU A 3 -28.58 -36.76 9.21
CA GLU A 3 -27.21 -36.47 9.51
C GLU A 3 -27.15 -35.20 10.36
N GLY A 4 -26.73 -35.37 11.61
CA GLY A 4 -26.55 -34.27 12.55
C GLY A 4 -25.47 -33.30 12.01
N GLN A 5 -25.81 -32.02 11.90
CA GLN A 5 -24.82 -30.98 11.71
C GLN A 5 -23.72 -31.11 12.77
N PRO A 6 -22.44 -31.02 12.39
CA PRO A 6 -21.37 -31.00 13.38
C PRO A 6 -21.61 -29.84 14.36
N PRO A 7 -21.29 -30.02 15.64
CA PRO A 7 -21.48 -28.95 16.63
C PRO A 7 -20.75 -27.71 16.17
N MET A 8 -21.48 -26.60 16.10
CA MET A 8 -20.86 -25.29 15.88
C MET A 8 -19.83 -25.09 16.98
N SER A 9 -18.56 -24.96 16.59
CA SER A 9 -17.49 -24.62 17.52
C SER A 9 -17.91 -23.39 18.32
N GLU A 10 -17.85 -23.49 19.64
CA GLU A 10 -18.08 -22.35 20.51
C GLU A 10 -17.19 -21.17 20.08
N PRO A 11 -17.68 -19.93 20.15
CA PRO A 11 -16.88 -18.77 19.79
C PRO A 11 -15.62 -18.81 20.67
N SER A 12 -14.46 -19.04 20.04
CA SER A 12 -13.21 -19.12 20.76
C SER A 12 -12.84 -17.73 21.27
N ASP A 13 -12.99 -17.51 22.56
CA ASP A 13 -12.35 -16.39 23.25
C ASP A 13 -10.84 -16.69 23.35
N ARG A 14 -10.20 -16.75 22.14
CA ARG A 14 -8.77 -17.03 22.06
C ARG A 14 -7.99 -15.96 22.81
N PRO A 15 -7.06 -16.37 23.64
CA PRO A 15 -6.26 -15.40 24.38
C PRO A 15 -5.49 -14.51 23.42
N TRP A 16 -5.47 -13.24 23.73
CA TRP A 16 -4.66 -12.25 23.03
C TRP A 16 -3.19 -12.68 23.03
N LEU A 17 -2.63 -12.95 21.87
CA LEU A 17 -1.29 -13.48 21.76
C LEU A 17 -0.25 -12.45 22.14
N GLU A 18 0.83 -12.93 22.72
CA GLU A 18 1.95 -12.10 23.15
C GLU A 18 2.57 -11.30 21.99
N ARG A 19 2.59 -11.86 20.77
CA ARG A 19 3.08 -11.16 19.59
C ARG A 19 2.27 -9.93 19.20
N ASP A 20 1.01 -9.86 19.62
CA ASP A 20 0.08 -8.77 19.30
C ASP A 20 0.00 -7.73 20.45
N ARG A 21 0.61 -8.04 21.59
CA ARG A 21 0.68 -7.16 22.75
C ARG A 21 1.94 -6.30 22.71
N ARG A 22 1.87 -5.14 23.36
CA ARG A 22 3.09 -4.35 23.55
C ARG A 22 4.10 -5.12 24.43
N PRO A 23 5.42 -4.97 24.19
CA PRO A 23 6.43 -5.48 25.12
C PRO A 23 6.30 -4.86 26.52
N PRO A 24 6.72 -5.57 27.58
CA PRO A 24 6.76 -4.99 28.93
C PRO A 24 7.58 -3.70 28.97
N GLY A 25 7.10 -2.70 29.71
CA GLY A 25 7.78 -1.42 29.89
C GLY A 25 7.59 -0.39 28.78
N VAL A 26 6.85 -0.71 27.71
CA VAL A 26 6.53 0.24 26.63
C VAL A 26 5.37 1.15 27.06
N SER A 27 5.59 2.47 27.02
CA SER A 27 4.57 3.46 27.39
C SER A 27 3.49 3.64 26.33
N ASP A 28 2.34 4.17 26.75
CA ASP A 28 1.25 4.54 25.81
C ASP A 28 1.74 5.56 24.79
N GLN A 29 2.51 6.56 25.22
CA GLN A 29 3.09 7.56 24.31
C GLN A 29 3.99 6.93 23.24
N THR A 30 4.76 5.90 23.57
CA THR A 30 5.58 5.18 22.60
C THR A 30 4.72 4.42 21.61
N VAL A 31 3.68 3.72 22.07
CA VAL A 31 2.75 2.99 21.19
C VAL A 31 2.02 3.94 20.24
N GLU A 32 1.55 5.08 20.76
CA GLU A 32 0.90 6.12 19.95
C GLU A 32 1.84 6.72 18.90
N ALA A 33 3.10 6.98 19.28
CA ALA A 33 4.10 7.54 18.36
C ALA A 33 4.44 6.57 17.22
N VAL A 34 4.63 5.28 17.52
CA VAL A 34 4.88 4.24 16.52
C VAL A 34 3.65 4.09 15.62
N GLY A 35 2.45 4.02 16.20
CA GLY A 35 1.19 3.96 15.43
C GLY A 35 1.01 5.17 14.52
N LYS A 36 1.39 6.37 14.95
CA LYS A 36 1.34 7.59 14.13
C LYS A 36 2.31 7.52 12.94
N PHE A 37 3.49 6.94 13.13
CA PHE A 37 4.43 6.72 12.03
C PHE A 37 3.90 5.68 11.03
N ASP A 38 3.30 4.60 11.52
CA ASP A 38 2.70 3.58 10.67
C ASP A 38 1.50 4.14 9.87
N GLU A 39 0.67 5.00 10.48
CA GLU A 39 -0.39 5.74 9.78
C GLU A 39 0.21 6.61 8.65
N ALA A 40 1.31 7.29 8.89
CA ALA A 40 2.00 8.07 7.86
C ALA A 40 2.50 7.18 6.70
N LEU A 41 3.04 6.00 7.02
CA LEU A 41 3.46 5.02 6.01
C LEU A 41 2.29 4.54 5.15
N GLU A 42 1.12 4.30 5.72
CA GLU A 42 -0.09 3.94 4.96
C GLU A 42 -0.50 5.04 3.96
N TRP A 43 -0.39 6.31 4.34
CA TRP A 43 -0.60 7.43 3.41
C TRP A 43 0.43 7.45 2.29
N ILE A 44 1.69 7.14 2.59
CA ILE A 44 2.76 7.02 1.58
C ILE A 44 2.48 5.87 0.62
N GLU A 45 2.00 4.72 1.11
CA GLU A 45 1.61 3.59 0.26
C GLU A 45 0.44 3.97 -0.68
N ARG A 46 -0.52 4.72 -0.22
CA ARG A 46 -1.62 5.23 -1.06
C ARG A 46 -1.11 6.20 -2.12
N ALA A 47 -0.23 7.13 -1.73
CA ALA A 47 0.41 8.06 -2.67
C ALA A 47 1.21 7.30 -3.74
N ARG A 48 1.94 6.25 -3.34
CA ARG A 48 2.67 5.38 -4.26
C ARG A 48 1.72 4.66 -5.22
N GLY A 49 0.56 4.22 -4.78
CA GLY A 49 -0.50 3.68 -5.65
C GLY A 49 -0.92 4.68 -6.73
N HIS A 50 -1.12 5.94 -6.39
CA HIS A 50 -1.41 7.02 -7.35
C HIS A 50 -0.23 7.31 -8.29
N LEU A 51 1.01 7.15 -7.82
CA LEU A 51 2.18 7.26 -8.70
C LEU A 51 2.20 6.14 -9.74
N TYR A 52 1.78 4.92 -9.39
CA TYR A 52 1.58 3.84 -10.36
C TYR A 52 0.47 4.14 -11.34
N ASP A 53 -0.65 4.71 -10.90
CA ASP A 53 -1.72 5.18 -11.79
C ASP A 53 -1.20 6.21 -12.79
N PHE A 54 -0.45 7.20 -12.31
CA PHE A 54 0.23 8.19 -13.15
C PHE A 54 1.11 7.51 -14.20
N HIS A 55 1.96 6.57 -13.79
CA HIS A 55 2.85 5.85 -14.69
C HIS A 55 2.07 5.11 -15.78
N GLN A 56 1.04 4.36 -15.43
CA GLN A 56 0.25 3.59 -16.37
C GLN A 56 -0.55 4.49 -17.32
N MET A 57 -1.14 5.56 -16.81
CA MET A 57 -1.87 6.54 -17.63
C MET A 57 -0.96 7.26 -18.61
N MET A 58 0.25 7.63 -18.20
CA MET A 58 1.23 8.27 -19.10
C MET A 58 1.67 7.33 -20.23
N GLY A 59 1.90 6.05 -19.93
CA GLY A 59 2.23 5.05 -20.96
C GLY A 59 1.09 4.83 -21.95
N HIS A 60 -0.14 4.76 -21.46
CA HIS A 60 -1.32 4.66 -22.33
C HIS A 60 -1.52 5.91 -23.20
N ALA A 61 -1.33 7.10 -22.63
CA ALA A 61 -1.42 8.36 -23.36
C ALA A 61 -0.37 8.45 -24.49
N ASP A 62 0.86 8.01 -24.24
CA ASP A 62 1.92 7.99 -25.26
C ASP A 62 1.55 7.07 -26.45
N ALA A 63 0.99 5.89 -26.15
CA ALA A 63 0.49 4.98 -27.20
C ALA A 63 -0.61 5.62 -28.05
N LEU A 64 -1.58 6.29 -27.42
CA LEU A 64 -2.66 6.99 -28.12
C LEU A 64 -2.14 8.17 -28.98
N ILE A 65 -1.12 8.86 -28.53
CA ILE A 65 -0.46 9.93 -29.32
C ILE A 65 0.17 9.33 -30.56
N GLY A 66 0.81 8.17 -30.48
CA GLY A 66 1.35 7.44 -31.63
C GLY A 66 0.26 7.02 -32.62
N GLU A 67 -0.83 6.44 -32.13
CA GLU A 67 -1.99 6.08 -32.96
C GLU A 67 -2.60 7.32 -33.67
N ALA A 68 -2.68 8.46 -32.95
CA ALA A 68 -3.18 9.69 -33.55
C ALA A 68 -2.27 10.20 -34.69
N ALA A 69 -0.95 10.07 -34.53
CA ALA A 69 0.00 10.41 -35.60
C ALA A 69 -0.23 9.54 -36.86
N ASP A 70 -0.44 8.22 -36.66
CA ASP A 70 -0.72 7.32 -37.75
C ASP A 70 -2.04 7.69 -38.49
N GLN A 71 -3.11 7.96 -37.74
CA GLN A 71 -4.39 8.39 -38.30
C GLN A 71 -4.29 9.73 -39.04
N LEU A 72 -3.51 10.68 -38.53
CA LEU A 72 -3.26 11.94 -39.27
C LEU A 72 -2.51 11.70 -40.56
N ARG A 73 -1.56 10.78 -40.59
CA ARG A 73 -0.82 10.42 -41.79
C ARG A 73 -1.76 9.81 -42.84
N ASP A 74 -2.62 8.88 -42.42
CA ASP A 74 -3.59 8.22 -43.28
C ASP A 74 -4.63 9.22 -43.86
N ALA A 75 -4.96 10.26 -43.05
CA ALA A 75 -5.84 11.34 -43.49
C ALA A 75 -5.16 12.39 -44.41
N GLY A 76 -3.87 12.22 -44.70
CA GLY A 76 -3.12 13.14 -45.59
C GLY A 76 -2.43 14.30 -44.88
N HIS A 77 -2.44 14.33 -43.54
CA HIS A 77 -1.81 15.39 -42.74
C HIS A 77 -0.37 15.01 -42.33
N GLN A 78 0.51 14.89 -43.31
CA GLN A 78 1.88 14.40 -43.13
C GLN A 78 2.71 15.26 -42.20
N ASP A 79 2.63 16.60 -42.33
CA ASP A 79 3.44 17.51 -41.53
C ASP A 79 3.05 17.45 -40.04
N GLN A 80 1.75 17.39 -39.75
CA GLN A 80 1.21 17.24 -38.41
C GLN A 80 1.59 15.91 -37.77
N ALA A 81 1.46 14.81 -38.50
CA ALA A 81 1.87 13.49 -38.09
C ALA A 81 3.36 13.45 -37.73
N GLN A 82 4.20 13.97 -38.65
CA GLN A 82 5.65 14.03 -38.44
C GLN A 82 6.03 14.84 -37.20
N ARG A 83 5.37 15.97 -36.99
CA ARG A 83 5.60 16.82 -35.83
C ARG A 83 5.26 16.10 -34.52
N ILE A 84 4.10 15.43 -34.46
CA ILE A 84 3.68 14.66 -33.27
C ILE A 84 4.69 13.54 -32.97
N GLU A 85 5.09 12.78 -33.99
CA GLU A 85 6.07 11.71 -33.81
C GLU A 85 7.41 12.22 -33.27
N THR A 86 7.92 13.31 -33.84
CA THR A 86 9.25 13.82 -33.44
C THR A 86 9.27 14.58 -32.12
N GLU A 87 8.17 15.25 -31.76
CA GLU A 87 8.14 16.12 -30.59
C GLU A 87 7.48 15.47 -29.36
N LEU A 88 6.53 14.55 -29.58
CA LEU A 88 5.67 14.04 -28.51
C LEU A 88 5.82 12.56 -28.22
N VAL A 89 5.82 11.69 -29.25
CA VAL A 89 5.96 10.25 -29.03
C VAL A 89 7.31 9.94 -28.37
N GLY A 90 7.26 9.24 -27.23
CA GLY A 90 8.45 8.90 -26.48
C GLY A 90 9.09 10.09 -25.74
N ARG A 91 8.38 11.21 -25.60
CA ARG A 91 8.89 12.37 -24.85
C ARG A 91 8.99 12.07 -23.36
N ASN A 92 10.06 12.50 -22.71
CA ASN A 92 10.20 12.42 -21.28
C ASN A 92 9.10 13.23 -20.56
N ALA A 93 8.52 12.64 -19.51
CA ALA A 93 7.51 13.29 -18.68
C ALA A 93 8.15 14.37 -17.76
N LEU A 94 9.35 14.11 -17.29
CA LEU A 94 10.22 15.05 -16.57
C LEU A 94 11.59 15.05 -17.24
N GLU A 95 12.43 16.01 -16.92
CA GLU A 95 13.78 16.08 -17.49
C GLU A 95 14.53 14.75 -17.30
N GLY A 96 14.88 14.12 -18.42
CA GLY A 96 15.62 12.86 -18.48
C GLY A 96 14.86 11.61 -17.99
N ARG A 97 13.54 11.68 -17.72
CA ARG A 97 12.78 10.59 -17.13
C ARG A 97 11.45 10.32 -17.83
N TRP A 98 11.23 9.07 -18.15
CA TRP A 98 9.89 8.52 -18.39
C TRP A 98 9.20 8.24 -17.06
N SER A 99 7.91 7.91 -17.10
CA SER A 99 7.13 7.67 -15.89
C SER A 99 7.62 6.48 -15.06
N PHE A 100 8.12 5.38 -15.69
CA PHE A 100 8.68 4.25 -14.95
C PHE A 100 9.94 4.63 -14.19
N GLN A 101 10.77 5.51 -14.72
CA GLN A 101 11.98 6.02 -14.07
C GLN A 101 11.65 6.93 -12.88
N ILE A 102 10.54 7.64 -12.92
CA ILE A 102 10.02 8.42 -11.80
C ILE A 102 9.62 7.48 -10.65
N VAL A 103 8.95 6.37 -10.95
CA VAL A 103 8.60 5.35 -9.94
C VAL A 103 9.85 4.73 -9.32
N GLU A 104 10.82 4.34 -10.14
CA GLU A 104 12.09 3.75 -9.67
C GLU A 104 12.85 4.69 -8.74
N GLU A 105 12.95 5.96 -9.12
CA GLU A 105 13.67 6.96 -8.32
C GLU A 105 12.94 7.27 -7.01
N TYR A 106 11.61 7.42 -7.04
CA TYR A 106 10.79 7.57 -5.85
C TYR A 106 10.96 6.39 -4.88
N ASP A 107 10.91 5.16 -5.39
CA ASP A 107 11.10 3.96 -4.60
C ASP A 107 12.49 3.90 -3.94
N ALA A 108 13.53 4.25 -4.69
CA ALA A 108 14.90 4.20 -4.20
C ALA A 108 15.23 5.30 -3.19
N ILE A 109 14.76 6.53 -3.42
CA ILE A 109 15.17 7.71 -2.65
C ILE A 109 14.26 7.98 -1.46
N TYR A 110 12.97 7.69 -1.58
CA TYR A 110 11.98 8.06 -0.57
C TYR A 110 11.29 6.84 0.07
N TRP A 111 10.54 6.08 -0.70
CA TRP A 111 9.70 5.01 -0.18
C TRP A 111 10.47 3.95 0.61
N SER A 112 11.57 3.43 0.07
CA SER A 112 12.40 2.44 0.75
C SER A 112 13.02 2.97 2.04
N VAL A 113 13.39 4.25 2.06
CA VAL A 113 13.96 4.91 3.24
C VAL A 113 12.93 5.03 4.36
N VAL A 114 11.71 5.46 4.05
CA VAL A 114 10.64 5.59 5.04
C VAL A 114 10.22 4.22 5.57
N ARG A 115 10.12 3.20 4.71
CA ARG A 115 9.84 1.83 5.15
C ARG A 115 10.91 1.30 6.09
N SER A 116 12.17 1.48 5.76
CA SER A 116 13.28 1.08 6.65
C SER A 116 13.21 1.78 8.00
N ALA A 117 12.91 3.08 8.01
CA ALA A 117 12.74 3.83 9.25
C ALA A 117 11.59 3.28 10.10
N SER A 118 10.45 2.92 9.50
CA SER A 118 9.33 2.28 10.21
C SER A 118 9.73 0.93 10.80
N ASP A 119 10.43 0.09 10.04
CA ASP A 119 10.93 -1.20 10.52
C ASP A 119 11.92 -1.05 11.70
N GLU A 120 12.80 -0.08 11.63
CA GLU A 120 13.76 0.21 12.71
C GLU A 120 13.05 0.71 13.97
N LEU A 121 12.10 1.63 13.84
CA LEU A 121 11.32 2.12 14.98
C LEU A 121 10.57 0.98 15.68
N ARG A 122 9.91 0.11 14.91
CA ARG A 122 9.23 -1.04 15.49
C ARG A 122 10.19 -1.98 16.20
N LYS A 123 11.34 -2.29 15.61
CA LYS A 123 12.35 -3.16 16.24
C LYS A 123 12.87 -2.58 17.54
N GLN A 124 13.16 -1.31 17.56
CA GLN A 124 13.77 -0.63 18.72
C GLN A 124 12.76 -0.38 19.85
N LEU A 125 11.52 -0.02 19.53
CA LEU A 125 10.56 0.51 20.49
C LEU A 125 9.48 -0.49 20.91
N VAL A 126 9.07 -1.39 20.01
CA VAL A 126 7.97 -2.35 20.25
C VAL A 126 8.35 -3.79 19.91
N GLY A 127 9.63 -4.12 19.93
CA GLY A 127 10.11 -5.49 19.71
C GLY A 127 9.81 -6.05 18.33
N GLY A 128 9.75 -5.20 17.29
CA GLY A 128 9.44 -5.60 15.91
C GLY A 128 7.97 -5.94 15.68
N ARG A 129 7.10 -5.71 16.64
CA ARG A 129 5.67 -6.05 16.54
C ARG A 129 4.94 -5.07 15.63
N HIS A 130 4.06 -5.60 14.80
CA HIS A 130 3.20 -4.82 13.91
C HIS A 130 1.84 -4.57 14.56
N HIS A 131 1.26 -3.42 14.26
CA HIS A 131 -0.12 -3.08 14.64
C HIS A 131 -0.43 -3.19 16.15
N VAL A 132 0.53 -2.86 17.00
CA VAL A 132 0.31 -2.89 18.45
C VAL A 132 -0.83 -1.96 18.87
N PHE A 133 -0.85 -0.74 18.32
CA PHE A 133 -1.91 0.24 18.60
C PHE A 133 -3.29 -0.28 18.17
N GLU A 134 -3.40 -0.79 16.94
CA GLU A 134 -4.65 -1.31 16.39
C GLU A 134 -5.11 -2.59 17.12
N SER A 135 -4.17 -3.43 17.51
CA SER A 135 -4.45 -4.65 18.28
C SER A 135 -5.05 -4.33 19.65
N GLU A 136 -4.49 -3.36 20.36
CA GLU A 136 -5.01 -2.88 21.65
C GLU A 136 -6.40 -2.23 21.46
N MET A 137 -6.56 -1.38 20.45
CA MET A 137 -7.84 -0.77 20.13
C MET A 137 -8.92 -1.81 19.79
N LYS A 138 -8.56 -2.86 19.06
CA LYS A 138 -9.47 -3.96 18.77
C LYS A 138 -9.87 -4.70 20.04
N GLU A 139 -8.92 -4.99 20.93
CA GLU A 139 -9.19 -5.66 22.20
C GLU A 139 -10.18 -4.88 23.07
N ASP A 140 -10.01 -3.55 23.14
CA ASP A 140 -10.91 -2.67 23.89
C ASP A 140 -12.32 -2.58 23.30
N ARG A 141 -12.46 -2.74 21.98
CA ARG A 141 -13.70 -2.54 21.26
C ARG A 141 -14.52 -3.78 21.02
N ARG A 142 -13.87 -4.95 20.97
CA ARG A 142 -14.55 -6.21 20.66
C ARG A 142 -15.47 -6.68 21.80
N THR A 143 -16.55 -7.37 21.46
CA THR A 143 -17.38 -8.10 22.42
C THR A 143 -16.80 -9.50 22.61
N HIS A 144 -16.24 -9.77 23.78
CA HIS A 144 -15.63 -11.05 24.10
C HIS A 144 -16.65 -12.19 23.99
N GLY A 145 -16.23 -13.30 23.40
CA GLY A 145 -17.07 -14.49 23.18
C GLY A 145 -18.13 -14.35 22.07
N ALA A 146 -18.28 -13.18 21.45
CA ALA A 146 -19.21 -13.00 20.35
C ALA A 146 -18.60 -13.47 19.01
N ARG A 147 -19.41 -14.15 18.21
CA ARG A 147 -19.03 -14.54 16.84
C ARG A 147 -18.71 -13.28 16.01
N PHE A 148 -17.66 -13.34 15.19
CA PHE A 148 -17.11 -12.22 14.41
C PHE A 148 -16.43 -11.12 15.21
N HIS A 149 -16.18 -11.35 16.52
CA HIS A 149 -15.41 -10.47 17.39
C HIS A 149 -14.12 -11.15 17.91
N GLU A 150 -13.66 -12.16 17.22
CA GLU A 150 -12.41 -12.83 17.54
C GLU A 150 -11.22 -11.89 17.42
N GLN A 151 -10.25 -12.01 18.32
CA GLN A 151 -9.07 -11.13 18.32
C GLN A 151 -8.27 -11.24 17.01
N ARG A 152 -8.29 -12.42 16.40
CA ARG A 152 -7.51 -12.72 15.19
C ARG A 152 -8.17 -13.85 14.38
N PRO A 153 -7.77 -14.01 13.11
CA PRO A 153 -8.20 -15.17 12.31
C PRO A 153 -7.75 -16.50 12.91
N ASP A 154 -8.51 -17.55 12.63
CA ASP A 154 -8.23 -18.90 13.16
C ASP A 154 -6.94 -19.53 12.62
N ASP A 155 -6.51 -19.15 11.43
CA ASP A 155 -5.43 -19.79 10.66
C ASP A 155 -4.08 -19.07 10.73
N ILE A 156 -3.86 -18.18 11.69
CA ILE A 156 -2.59 -17.46 11.86
C ILE A 156 -1.93 -17.80 13.17
#